data_33ece37815cb0393b95a9bd4275f62ff
#
_entry.id   33ece37815cb0393b95a9bd4275f62ff
#
_cell.length_a   1.000
_cell.length_b   1.000
_cell.length_c   1.000
_cell.angle_alpha   90.00
_cell.angle_beta   90.00
_cell.angle_gamma   90.00
#
_symmetry.space_group_name_H-M   'P 1'
#
loop_
_entity.id
_entity.type
_entity.pdbx_description
1 polymer ?
#
loop_
_entity_poly.entity_id
_entity_poly.type
_entity_poly.pdbx_seq_one_letter_code
_entity_poly.pdbx_strand_id
1 'polypeptide(L)'
;MLQRHLCALSILAASLFAFAAALGQQPPDAAKEWKLSTAVGPAFALGTAGDRWAKRIGERSGGRLAVKLYPGAALADREPSREFFALASGAIDLAVGSSLFWSAQVPELNVIGLPWIVPDAKALEALVAGAVKERLDAAIERAGAVPLAYAPLGLRSLATTAIGAQTPDDLKGLKVRVASTPLVADILIALGAQPVTMSFAEAQAALKAGKLDAQEGTLETFVTARFDALGVRHVVLWGGVAEVAVFAVNRAFWARLSEADRALVGEVAKEVAAELPALVVTENEGALAELRKRGVSVTRVTASGRAAFAFATRSAYDKWATVAGADIVRAAEAAISATPR
;
A
#
# COMPACT_ATOMS: atom_id res chain seq x y z
N MET A 1 32.64 -4.68 77.32
CA MET A 1 32.28 -3.66 76.33
C MET A 1 32.75 -3.97 74.92
N LEU A 2 33.62 -4.99 74.72
CA LEU A 2 34.20 -5.31 73.38
C LEU A 2 33.24 -6.12 72.45
N GLN A 3 32.26 -6.84 72.96
CA GLN A 3 31.38 -7.72 72.19
C GLN A 3 30.17 -7.03 71.48
N ARG A 4 29.84 -5.80 71.87
CA ARG A 4 28.75 -5.04 71.28
C ARG A 4 29.13 -4.31 70.02
N HIS A 5 30.43 -4.05 69.77
CA HIS A 5 30.86 -3.32 68.54
C HIS A 5 31.11 -4.23 67.31
N LEU A 6 31.31 -5.53 67.53
CA LEU A 6 31.49 -6.49 66.44
C LEU A 6 30.20 -6.84 65.71
N CYS A 7 29.04 -6.83 66.37
CA CYS A 7 27.75 -7.07 65.71
C CYS A 7 27.25 -5.88 64.86
N ALA A 8 27.64 -4.66 65.26
CA ALA A 8 27.22 -3.46 64.49
C ALA A 8 27.96 -3.30 63.16
N LEU A 9 29.25 -3.74 63.12
CA LEU A 9 30.01 -3.69 61.85
C LEU A 9 29.58 -4.74 60.82
N SER A 10 29.12 -5.93 61.27
CA SER A 10 28.66 -7.00 60.38
C SER A 10 27.32 -6.69 59.69
N ILE A 11 26.44 -5.94 60.33
CA ILE A 11 25.15 -5.54 59.78
C ILE A 11 25.33 -4.41 58.75
N LEU A 12 26.28 -3.50 58.93
CA LEU A 12 26.58 -2.42 58.00
C LEU A 12 27.23 -2.94 56.70
N ALA A 13 28.10 -3.96 56.78
CA ALA A 13 28.71 -4.57 55.59
C ALA A 13 27.71 -5.37 54.75
N ALA A 14 26.73 -6.05 55.33
CA ALA A 14 25.71 -6.79 54.64
C ALA A 14 24.70 -5.86 53.90
N SER A 15 24.42 -4.67 54.46
CA SER A 15 23.53 -3.67 53.83
C SER A 15 24.16 -2.97 52.65
N LEU A 16 25.48 -2.79 52.61
CA LEU A 16 26.21 -2.20 51.51
C LEU A 16 26.33 -3.17 50.31
N PHE A 17 26.42 -4.49 50.57
CA PHE A 17 26.45 -5.48 49.47
C PHE A 17 25.09 -5.69 48.81
N ALA A 18 23.98 -5.57 49.54
CA ALA A 18 22.61 -5.65 48.99
C ALA A 18 22.27 -4.41 48.14
N PHE A 19 22.82 -3.24 48.45
CA PHE A 19 22.59 -2.00 47.66
C PHE A 19 23.44 -1.97 46.39
N ALA A 20 24.63 -2.58 46.36
CA ALA A 20 25.45 -2.67 45.15
C ALA A 20 24.89 -3.66 44.10
N ALA A 21 24.15 -4.69 44.52
CA ALA A 21 23.49 -5.64 43.61
C ALA A 21 22.25 -5.06 42.96
N ALA A 22 21.63 -4.03 43.53
CA ALA A 22 20.46 -3.35 42.96
C ALA A 22 20.82 -2.27 41.93
N LEU A 23 22.06 -1.85 41.83
CA LEU A 23 22.54 -0.83 40.88
C LEU A 23 23.00 -1.43 39.52
N GLY A 24 22.97 -2.74 39.35
CA GLY A 24 23.46 -3.44 38.16
C GLY A 24 22.38 -3.87 37.16
N GLN A 25 21.12 -3.70 37.46
CA GLN A 25 20.06 -3.92 36.47
C GLN A 25 19.74 -2.56 35.80
N GLN A 26 20.53 -2.21 34.78
CA GLN A 26 20.00 -1.27 33.79
C GLN A 26 18.62 -1.82 33.33
N PRO A 27 17.56 -0.97 33.32
CA PRO A 27 16.32 -1.39 32.70
C PRO A 27 16.66 -1.87 31.28
N PRO A 28 16.06 -2.98 30.82
CA PRO A 28 16.33 -3.45 29.47
C PRO A 28 16.17 -2.26 28.55
N ASP A 29 17.20 -2.00 27.73
CA ASP A 29 17.16 -0.94 26.70
C ASP A 29 15.77 -0.98 26.09
N ALA A 30 15.03 0.10 26.22
CA ALA A 30 13.66 0.15 25.67
C ALA A 30 13.78 -0.29 24.21
N ALA A 31 13.19 -1.43 23.90
CA ALA A 31 13.35 -2.06 22.60
C ALA A 31 13.10 -0.98 21.56
N LYS A 32 14.12 -0.67 20.74
CA LYS A 32 14.03 0.42 19.76
C LYS A 32 12.81 0.14 18.89
N GLU A 33 11.82 1.02 18.99
CA GLU A 33 10.57 0.91 18.23
C GLU A 33 10.87 0.94 16.73
N TRP A 34 10.46 -0.10 15.99
CA TRP A 34 10.55 -0.17 14.55
C TRP A 34 9.39 0.60 13.93
N LYS A 35 9.68 1.41 12.94
CA LYS A 35 8.69 2.26 12.27
C LYS A 35 8.14 1.56 11.05
N LEU A 36 6.85 1.23 11.06
CA LEU A 36 6.13 0.70 9.91
C LEU A 36 5.23 1.77 9.33
N SER A 37 5.35 2.05 8.02
CA SER A 37 4.52 3.01 7.31
C SER A 37 3.49 2.35 6.40
N THR A 38 2.34 3.01 6.25
CA THR A 38 1.33 2.73 5.22
C THR A 38 0.72 4.02 4.73
N ALA A 39 0.37 4.09 3.45
CA ALA A 39 -0.25 5.27 2.83
C ALA A 39 -1.62 5.61 3.42
N VAL A 40 -2.30 4.67 4.04
CA VAL A 40 -3.65 4.79 4.62
C VAL A 40 -3.74 4.08 5.96
N GLY A 41 -4.77 4.38 6.76
CA GLY A 41 -4.99 3.75 8.07
C GLY A 41 -5.65 2.38 8.00
N PRO A 42 -5.82 1.69 9.18
CA PRO A 42 -6.42 0.35 9.27
C PRO A 42 -7.89 0.24 8.87
N ALA A 43 -8.54 1.37 8.53
CA ALA A 43 -9.86 1.35 7.90
C ALA A 43 -9.84 0.94 6.43
N PHE A 44 -8.66 0.69 5.86
CA PHE A 44 -8.41 0.32 4.48
C PHE A 44 -7.55 -0.95 4.44
N ALA A 45 -7.74 -1.81 3.44
CA ALA A 45 -7.06 -3.09 3.31
C ALA A 45 -5.52 -2.97 3.42
N LEU A 46 -4.92 -1.98 2.76
CA LEU A 46 -3.49 -1.71 2.84
C LEU A 46 -3.04 -1.37 4.28
N GLY A 47 -3.80 -0.54 5.00
CA GLY A 47 -3.52 -0.18 6.38
C GLY A 47 -3.75 -1.33 7.35
N THR A 48 -4.80 -2.15 7.12
CA THR A 48 -5.05 -3.40 7.85
C THR A 48 -3.88 -4.37 7.72
N ALA A 49 -3.30 -4.48 6.52
CA ALA A 49 -2.13 -5.32 6.29
C ALA A 49 -0.93 -4.87 7.13
N GLY A 50 -0.65 -3.57 7.18
CA GLY A 50 0.40 -3.00 8.01
C GLY A 50 0.18 -3.25 9.51
N ASP A 51 -1.05 -3.04 10.00
CA ASP A 51 -1.43 -3.27 11.39
C ASP A 51 -1.28 -4.75 11.79
N ARG A 52 -1.76 -5.68 10.95
CA ARG A 52 -1.60 -7.13 11.18
C ARG A 52 -0.12 -7.54 11.19
N TRP A 53 0.67 -7.02 10.25
CA TRP A 53 2.10 -7.33 10.20
C TRP A 53 2.82 -6.85 11.46
N ALA A 54 2.60 -5.62 11.90
CA ALA A 54 3.16 -5.08 13.13
C ALA A 54 2.77 -5.89 14.37
N LYS A 55 1.49 -6.17 14.54
CA LYS A 55 0.96 -6.94 15.69
C LYS A 55 1.54 -8.35 15.75
N ARG A 56 1.50 -9.09 14.64
CA ARG A 56 2.00 -10.48 14.61
C ARG A 56 3.52 -10.58 14.84
N ILE A 57 4.31 -9.61 14.36
CA ILE A 57 5.74 -9.54 14.70
C ILE A 57 5.91 -9.41 16.21
N GLY A 58 5.18 -8.50 16.85
CA GLY A 58 5.20 -8.31 18.30
C GLY A 58 4.83 -9.59 19.06
N GLU A 59 3.69 -10.18 18.72
CA GLU A 59 3.16 -11.41 19.33
C GLU A 59 4.13 -12.59 19.19
N ARG A 60 4.62 -12.89 18.00
CA ARG A 60 5.50 -14.03 17.73
C ARG A 60 6.92 -13.84 18.30
N SER A 61 7.35 -12.60 18.49
CA SER A 61 8.63 -12.32 19.17
C SER A 61 8.52 -12.32 20.69
N GLY A 62 7.33 -12.62 21.27
CA GLY A 62 7.09 -12.51 22.71
C GLY A 62 7.22 -11.08 23.24
N GLY A 63 6.92 -10.07 22.42
CA GLY A 63 7.05 -8.65 22.75
C GLY A 63 8.47 -8.08 22.62
N ARG A 64 9.44 -8.89 22.20
CA ARG A 64 10.84 -8.45 22.03
C ARG A 64 11.03 -7.44 20.89
N LEU A 65 10.26 -7.58 19.81
CA LEU A 65 10.25 -6.67 18.67
C LEU A 65 9.03 -5.77 18.77
N ALA A 66 9.25 -4.49 18.97
CA ALA A 66 8.19 -3.48 19.04
C ALA A 66 8.06 -2.80 17.67
N VAL A 67 6.97 -3.07 16.93
CA VAL A 67 6.68 -2.44 15.65
C VAL A 67 5.48 -1.51 15.80
N LYS A 68 5.66 -0.25 15.44
CA LYS A 68 4.60 0.75 15.49
C LYS A 68 4.18 1.19 14.09
N LEU A 69 2.88 1.13 13.84
CA LEU A 69 2.28 1.61 12.61
C LEU A 69 2.17 3.15 12.60
N TYR A 70 2.65 3.76 11.53
CA TYR A 70 2.53 5.18 11.18
C TYR A 70 1.68 5.31 9.91
N PRO A 71 0.36 5.41 10.01
CA PRO A 71 -0.53 5.44 8.86
C PRO A 71 -0.56 6.81 8.17
N GLY A 72 -1.12 6.84 6.93
CA GLY A 72 -1.32 8.07 6.18
C GLY A 72 -0.03 8.70 5.69
N ALA A 73 0.98 7.87 5.40
CA ALA A 73 2.33 8.31 5.00
C ALA A 73 2.91 9.36 5.97
N ALA A 74 2.60 9.25 7.27
CA ALA A 74 2.93 10.25 8.28
C ALA A 74 4.44 10.53 8.39
N LEU A 75 5.29 9.55 8.04
CA LEU A 75 6.75 9.66 8.03
C LEU A 75 7.31 10.07 6.65
N ALA A 76 6.44 10.37 5.69
CA ALA A 76 6.77 10.80 4.33
C ALA A 76 6.00 12.08 3.94
N ASP A 77 5.91 13.03 4.88
CA ASP A 77 5.25 14.33 4.72
C ASP A 77 3.76 14.23 4.33
N ARG A 78 3.10 13.12 4.68
CA ARG A 78 1.73 12.75 4.26
C ARG A 78 1.54 12.63 2.74
N GLU A 79 2.63 12.40 2.02
CA GLU A 79 2.67 12.19 0.58
C GLU A 79 2.98 10.72 0.27
N PRO A 80 2.00 9.89 -0.12
CA PRO A 80 2.21 8.46 -0.42
C PRO A 80 3.29 8.19 -1.47
N SER A 81 3.44 9.10 -2.45
CA SER A 81 4.48 9.00 -3.47
C SER A 81 5.91 9.18 -2.94
N ARG A 82 6.09 9.68 -1.72
CA ARG A 82 7.39 9.84 -1.04
C ARG A 82 7.71 8.71 -0.06
N GLU A 83 6.76 7.81 0.18
CA GLU A 83 6.89 6.73 1.17
C GLU A 83 8.05 5.80 0.85
N PHE A 84 8.22 5.41 -0.43
CA PHE A 84 9.35 4.57 -0.82
C PHE A 84 10.71 5.26 -0.60
N PHE A 85 10.81 6.54 -0.90
CA PHE A 85 12.04 7.31 -0.63
C PHE A 85 12.37 7.33 0.87
N ALA A 86 11.36 7.52 1.73
CA ALA A 86 11.53 7.49 3.18
C ALA A 86 11.96 6.08 3.68
N LEU A 87 11.42 5.00 3.07
CA LEU A 87 11.85 3.63 3.34
C LEU A 87 13.31 3.41 2.89
N ALA A 88 13.65 3.76 1.66
CA ALA A 88 15.00 3.56 1.11
C ALA A 88 16.07 4.36 1.87
N SER A 89 15.74 5.56 2.33
CA SER A 89 16.66 6.40 3.13
C SER A 89 16.79 5.98 4.59
N GLY A 90 15.93 5.07 5.09
CA GLY A 90 15.95 4.60 6.49
C GLY A 90 15.22 5.50 7.48
N ALA A 91 14.42 6.46 7.03
CA ALA A 91 13.48 7.20 7.88
C ALA A 91 12.34 6.29 8.36
N ILE A 92 12.03 5.25 7.59
CA ILE A 92 11.07 4.17 7.85
C ILE A 92 11.85 2.85 7.84
N ASP A 93 11.55 1.94 8.78
CA ASP A 93 12.19 0.63 8.85
C ASP A 93 11.45 -0.42 8.01
N LEU A 94 10.10 -0.40 8.06
CA LEU A 94 9.21 -1.31 7.32
C LEU A 94 8.09 -0.51 6.64
N ALA A 95 7.60 -0.99 5.51
CA ALA A 95 6.42 -0.41 4.88
C ALA A 95 5.56 -1.46 4.18
N VAL A 96 4.25 -1.23 4.17
CA VAL A 96 3.32 -1.86 3.22
C VAL A 96 2.86 -0.75 2.28
N GLY A 97 3.47 -0.69 1.11
CA GLY A 97 3.26 0.36 0.13
C GLY A 97 2.42 -0.05 -1.06
N SER A 98 1.91 0.93 -1.77
CA SER A 98 1.16 0.74 -3.02
C SER A 98 2.11 0.72 -4.22
N SER A 99 1.95 -0.25 -5.11
CA SER A 99 2.71 -0.31 -6.36
C SER A 99 2.57 0.96 -7.20
N LEU A 100 1.40 1.62 -7.16
CA LEU A 100 1.15 2.86 -7.89
C LEU A 100 1.91 4.04 -7.31
N PHE A 101 1.93 4.19 -5.97
CA PHE A 101 2.63 5.31 -5.34
C PHE A 101 4.16 5.13 -5.38
N TRP A 102 4.64 3.90 -5.27
CA TRP A 102 6.07 3.60 -5.29
C TRP A 102 6.68 3.61 -6.69
N SER A 103 5.85 3.54 -7.75
CA SER A 103 6.30 3.53 -9.15
C SER A 103 7.07 4.79 -9.57
N ALA A 104 6.96 5.89 -8.81
CA ALA A 104 7.74 7.10 -9.05
C ALA A 104 9.25 6.88 -8.77
N GLN A 105 9.60 6.03 -7.81
CA GLN A 105 10.98 5.70 -7.45
C GLN A 105 11.43 4.33 -7.97
N VAL A 106 10.49 3.44 -8.25
CA VAL A 106 10.70 2.10 -8.82
C VAL A 106 9.89 1.97 -10.11
N PRO A 107 10.42 2.47 -11.24
CA PRO A 107 9.65 2.56 -12.50
C PRO A 107 9.08 1.24 -12.99
N GLU A 108 9.72 0.11 -12.67
CA GLU A 108 9.26 -1.23 -13.03
C GLU A 108 7.89 -1.57 -12.43
N LEU A 109 7.52 -0.97 -11.29
CA LEU A 109 6.21 -1.17 -10.67
C LEU A 109 5.05 -0.64 -11.55
N ASN A 110 5.33 0.25 -12.53
CA ASN A 110 4.31 0.69 -13.46
C ASN A 110 3.73 -0.45 -14.31
N VAL A 111 4.44 -1.58 -14.46
CA VAL A 111 3.94 -2.75 -15.20
C VAL A 111 2.60 -3.25 -14.65
N ILE A 112 2.39 -3.15 -13.32
CA ILE A 112 1.15 -3.57 -12.66
C ILE A 112 -0.02 -2.65 -13.04
N GLY A 113 0.24 -1.35 -13.12
CA GLY A 113 -0.75 -0.33 -13.42
C GLY A 113 -0.95 -0.02 -14.91
N LEU A 114 -0.26 -0.70 -15.82
CA LEU A 114 -0.43 -0.47 -17.26
C LEU A 114 -1.91 -0.58 -17.64
N PRO A 115 -2.44 0.36 -18.44
CA PRO A 115 -3.87 0.44 -18.68
C PRO A 115 -4.40 -0.85 -19.32
N TRP A 116 -5.39 -1.44 -18.66
CA TRP A 116 -6.12 -2.66 -19.06
C TRP A 116 -5.26 -3.91 -19.29
N ILE A 117 -3.99 -3.94 -18.82
CA ILE A 117 -3.14 -5.14 -18.91
C ILE A 117 -3.73 -6.29 -18.06
N VAL A 118 -4.33 -5.98 -16.91
CA VAL A 118 -4.91 -6.97 -15.99
C VAL A 118 -6.39 -7.15 -16.28
N PRO A 119 -6.83 -8.33 -16.77
CA PRO A 119 -8.25 -8.59 -17.02
C PRO A 119 -9.05 -8.91 -15.75
N ASP A 120 -8.46 -9.59 -14.78
CA ASP A 120 -9.14 -10.12 -13.59
C ASP A 120 -8.16 -10.37 -12.42
N ALA A 121 -8.67 -10.86 -11.30
CA ALA A 121 -7.89 -11.13 -10.10
C ALA A 121 -6.81 -12.20 -10.29
N LYS A 122 -7.10 -13.27 -11.06
CA LYS A 122 -6.12 -14.34 -11.32
C LYS A 122 -4.92 -13.83 -12.11
N ALA A 123 -5.16 -12.98 -13.11
CA ALA A 123 -4.10 -12.34 -13.87
C ALA A 123 -3.26 -11.40 -12.99
N LEU A 124 -3.88 -10.72 -12.01
CA LEU A 124 -3.15 -9.88 -11.06
C LEU A 124 -2.26 -10.72 -10.13
N GLU A 125 -2.73 -11.88 -9.67
CA GLU A 125 -1.93 -12.83 -8.90
C GLU A 125 -0.73 -13.33 -9.72
N ALA A 126 -0.93 -13.64 -11.01
CA ALA A 126 0.14 -14.06 -11.91
C ALA A 126 1.21 -12.97 -12.10
N LEU A 127 0.84 -11.70 -12.09
CA LEU A 127 1.77 -10.56 -12.19
C LEU A 127 2.71 -10.42 -11.00
N VAL A 128 2.37 -10.96 -9.85
CA VAL A 128 3.23 -10.88 -8.65
C VAL A 128 3.88 -12.22 -8.31
N ALA A 129 4.03 -13.06 -9.32
CA ALA A 129 4.65 -14.38 -9.22
C ALA A 129 5.72 -14.58 -10.32
N GLY A 130 6.51 -15.64 -10.21
CA GLY A 130 7.48 -16.08 -11.22
C GLY A 130 8.41 -14.97 -11.71
N ALA A 131 8.64 -14.94 -13.00
CA ALA A 131 9.61 -14.05 -13.64
C ALA A 131 9.30 -12.55 -13.49
N VAL A 132 8.03 -12.15 -13.32
CA VAL A 132 7.67 -10.75 -13.06
C VAL A 132 8.10 -10.38 -11.64
N LYS A 133 7.76 -11.22 -10.66
CA LYS A 133 8.16 -11.00 -9.25
C LYS A 133 9.68 -10.86 -9.12
N GLU A 134 10.45 -11.74 -9.74
CA GLU A 134 11.92 -11.71 -9.69
C GLU A 134 12.48 -10.36 -10.19
N ARG A 135 11.89 -9.79 -11.25
CA ARG A 135 12.29 -8.48 -11.78
C ARG A 135 11.88 -7.33 -10.89
N LEU A 136 10.68 -7.41 -10.28
CA LEU A 136 10.23 -6.44 -9.30
C LEU A 136 11.10 -6.47 -8.05
N ASP A 137 11.44 -7.66 -7.55
CA ASP A 137 12.35 -7.82 -6.40
C ASP A 137 13.69 -7.15 -6.69
N ALA A 138 14.31 -7.47 -7.83
CA ALA A 138 15.58 -6.86 -8.22
C ALA A 138 15.50 -5.33 -8.38
N ALA A 139 14.38 -4.79 -8.86
CA ALA A 139 14.17 -3.35 -9.00
C ALA A 139 14.07 -2.66 -7.64
N ILE A 140 13.27 -3.19 -6.72
CA ILE A 140 13.09 -2.68 -5.36
C ILE A 140 14.40 -2.78 -4.58
N GLU A 141 15.14 -3.86 -4.74
CA GLU A 141 16.47 -4.02 -4.12
C GLU A 141 17.46 -2.99 -4.65
N ARG A 142 17.54 -2.76 -5.95
CA ARG A 142 18.38 -1.70 -6.52
C ARG A 142 18.03 -0.33 -5.95
N ALA A 143 16.75 -0.08 -5.72
CA ALA A 143 16.25 1.18 -5.19
C ALA A 143 16.44 1.37 -3.67
N GLY A 144 16.92 0.35 -2.94
CA GLY A 144 17.34 0.49 -1.52
C GLY A 144 16.43 -0.15 -0.47
N ALA A 145 15.45 -0.95 -0.87
CA ALA A 145 14.62 -1.73 0.05
C ALA A 145 14.73 -3.24 -0.25
N VAL A 146 14.27 -4.09 0.66
CA VAL A 146 14.18 -5.55 0.48
C VAL A 146 12.71 -5.92 0.42
N PRO A 147 12.18 -6.38 -0.72
CA PRO A 147 10.80 -6.86 -0.83
C PRO A 147 10.66 -8.21 -0.16
N LEU A 148 9.60 -8.40 0.61
CA LEU A 148 9.31 -9.64 1.34
C LEU A 148 8.11 -10.39 0.78
N ALA A 149 7.07 -9.65 0.37
CA ALA A 149 5.83 -10.20 -0.17
C ALA A 149 5.07 -9.18 -1.01
N TYR A 150 4.18 -9.68 -1.86
CA TYR A 150 3.23 -8.92 -2.66
C TYR A 150 1.83 -9.45 -2.41
N ALA A 151 0.83 -8.56 -2.47
CA ALA A 151 -0.57 -8.97 -2.38
C ALA A 151 -1.45 -8.12 -3.31
N PRO A 152 -2.29 -8.76 -4.15
CA PRO A 152 -3.27 -8.04 -4.95
C PRO A 152 -4.21 -7.16 -4.10
N LEU A 153 -4.33 -5.88 -4.47
CA LEU A 153 -5.36 -4.96 -3.96
C LEU A 153 -6.53 -4.82 -4.93
N GLY A 154 -6.40 -5.41 -6.12
CA GLY A 154 -7.45 -5.48 -7.12
C GLY A 154 -7.41 -4.37 -8.16
N LEU A 155 -8.56 -4.18 -8.81
CA LEU A 155 -8.76 -3.20 -9.87
C LEU A 155 -9.41 -1.94 -9.30
N ARG A 156 -8.93 -0.80 -9.73
CA ARG A 156 -9.44 0.50 -9.29
C ARG A 156 -10.70 0.89 -10.06
N SER A 157 -11.42 1.86 -9.55
CA SER A 157 -12.74 2.30 -10.03
C SER A 157 -12.80 3.81 -10.19
N LEU A 158 -13.83 4.30 -10.89
CA LEU A 158 -14.13 5.73 -11.01
C LEU A 158 -15.39 6.06 -10.21
N ALA A 159 -15.32 7.08 -9.36
CA ALA A 159 -16.47 7.69 -8.72
C ALA A 159 -16.79 9.01 -9.45
N THR A 160 -18.03 9.20 -9.92
CA THR A 160 -18.43 10.35 -10.70
C THR A 160 -19.68 11.02 -10.13
N THR A 161 -19.82 12.33 -10.35
CA THR A 161 -20.94 13.10 -9.81
C THR A 161 -22.20 13.04 -10.68
N ALA A 162 -22.05 12.90 -12.00
CA ALA A 162 -23.16 13.07 -12.95
C ALA A 162 -23.42 11.86 -13.86
N ILE A 163 -22.39 11.09 -14.26
CA ILE A 163 -22.53 10.05 -15.29
C ILE A 163 -21.88 8.72 -14.89
N GLY A 164 -22.47 7.62 -15.36
CA GLY A 164 -21.85 6.29 -15.29
C GLY A 164 -21.09 6.00 -16.58
N ALA A 165 -19.82 6.40 -16.65
CA ALA A 165 -18.99 6.28 -17.84
C ALA A 165 -18.88 4.83 -18.34
N GLN A 166 -19.23 4.59 -19.60
CA GLN A 166 -19.16 3.30 -20.28
C GLN A 166 -18.20 3.29 -21.47
N THR A 167 -17.87 4.48 -21.97
CA THR A 167 -16.99 4.71 -23.13
C THR A 167 -15.97 5.81 -22.83
N PRO A 168 -14.87 5.90 -23.59
CA PRO A 168 -13.92 7.01 -23.49
C PRO A 168 -14.58 8.40 -23.65
N ASP A 169 -15.58 8.52 -24.51
CA ASP A 169 -16.27 9.78 -24.78
C ASP A 169 -16.97 10.33 -23.55
N ASP A 170 -17.44 9.47 -22.67
CA ASP A 170 -18.10 9.85 -21.42
C ASP A 170 -17.14 10.56 -20.43
N LEU A 171 -15.84 10.43 -20.62
CA LEU A 171 -14.82 11.06 -19.76
C LEU A 171 -14.28 12.37 -20.32
N LYS A 172 -14.63 12.72 -21.58
CA LYS A 172 -14.12 13.94 -22.23
C LYS A 172 -14.46 15.19 -21.43
N GLY A 173 -13.44 15.97 -21.13
CA GLY A 173 -13.55 17.25 -20.42
C GLY A 173 -13.82 17.14 -18.91
N LEU A 174 -14.06 15.94 -18.35
CA LEU A 174 -14.28 15.77 -16.91
C LEU A 174 -13.01 16.10 -16.12
N LYS A 175 -13.16 16.86 -15.06
CA LYS A 175 -12.11 17.13 -14.06
C LYS A 175 -12.06 15.95 -13.09
N VAL A 176 -11.04 15.11 -13.26
CA VAL A 176 -10.87 13.88 -12.49
C VAL A 176 -9.72 14.04 -11.51
N ARG A 177 -10.00 13.93 -10.23
CA ARG A 177 -8.92 13.91 -9.23
C ARG A 177 -8.08 12.66 -9.37
N VAL A 178 -6.78 12.84 -9.36
CA VAL A 178 -5.79 11.77 -9.21
C VAL A 178 -4.90 12.06 -8.01
N ALA A 179 -4.41 11.00 -7.37
CA ALA A 179 -3.26 11.12 -6.46
C ALA A 179 -2.00 11.44 -7.29
N SER A 180 -0.86 11.60 -6.63
CA SER A 180 0.43 11.85 -7.30
C SER A 180 0.92 10.60 -8.05
N THR A 181 0.17 10.17 -9.07
CA THR A 181 0.42 8.99 -9.92
C THR A 181 0.42 9.39 -11.40
N PRO A 182 1.58 9.72 -11.98
CA PRO A 182 1.68 10.21 -13.36
C PRO A 182 1.09 9.25 -14.41
N LEU A 183 1.23 7.93 -14.21
CA LEU A 183 0.63 6.92 -15.08
C LEU A 183 -0.89 7.10 -15.17
N VAL A 184 -1.58 7.23 -14.02
CA VAL A 184 -3.04 7.39 -14.00
C VAL A 184 -3.46 8.72 -14.64
N ALA A 185 -2.68 9.78 -14.43
CA ALA A 185 -2.92 11.07 -15.08
C ALA A 185 -2.84 10.95 -16.61
N ASP A 186 -1.82 10.29 -17.13
CA ASP A 186 -1.67 10.08 -18.59
C ASP A 186 -2.79 9.21 -19.17
N ILE A 187 -3.26 8.20 -18.44
CA ILE A 187 -4.44 7.40 -18.85
C ILE A 187 -5.65 8.32 -19.01
N LEU A 188 -5.92 9.18 -18.05
CA LEU A 188 -7.05 10.10 -18.09
C LEU A 188 -6.91 11.13 -19.19
N ILE A 189 -5.71 11.66 -19.45
CA ILE A 189 -5.43 12.55 -20.59
C ILE A 189 -5.72 11.84 -21.91
N ALA A 190 -5.28 10.59 -22.07
CA ALA A 190 -5.55 9.81 -23.27
C ALA A 190 -7.06 9.58 -23.51
N LEU A 191 -7.86 9.58 -22.44
CA LEU A 191 -9.32 9.49 -22.47
C LEU A 191 -10.02 10.86 -22.66
N GLY A 192 -9.25 11.94 -22.84
CA GLY A 192 -9.79 13.29 -23.01
C GLY A 192 -10.26 13.95 -21.72
N ALA A 193 -10.02 13.34 -20.55
CA ALA A 193 -10.32 13.94 -19.25
C ALA A 193 -9.25 14.96 -18.86
N GLN A 194 -9.54 15.73 -17.81
CA GLN A 194 -8.65 16.73 -17.21
C GLN A 194 -8.21 16.22 -15.82
N PRO A 195 -7.08 15.52 -15.69
CA PRO A 195 -6.61 15.08 -14.39
C PRO A 195 -6.18 16.27 -13.53
N VAL A 196 -6.60 16.27 -12.26
CA VAL A 196 -6.26 17.29 -11.29
C VAL A 196 -5.54 16.61 -10.12
N THR A 197 -4.25 16.86 -9.99
CA THR A 197 -3.44 16.32 -8.89
C THR A 197 -3.64 17.17 -7.65
N MET A 198 -4.11 16.56 -6.56
CA MET A 198 -4.28 17.21 -5.27
C MET A 198 -4.31 16.17 -4.15
N SER A 199 -4.08 16.63 -2.92
CA SER A 199 -4.21 15.78 -1.73
C SER A 199 -5.63 15.21 -1.57
N PHE A 200 -5.75 14.15 -0.78
CA PHE A 200 -7.06 13.52 -0.55
C PHE A 200 -8.05 14.46 0.17
N ALA A 201 -7.57 15.26 1.11
CA ALA A 201 -8.41 16.22 1.85
C ALA A 201 -8.92 17.36 0.94
N GLU A 202 -8.05 17.91 0.09
CA GLU A 202 -8.43 18.91 -0.91
C GLU A 202 -9.47 18.37 -1.90
N ALA A 203 -9.30 17.10 -2.33
CA ALA A 203 -10.24 16.46 -3.24
C ALA A 203 -11.65 16.33 -2.67
N GLN A 204 -11.77 15.98 -1.39
CA GLN A 204 -13.08 15.92 -0.73
C GLN A 204 -13.77 17.29 -0.69
N ALA A 205 -13.02 18.33 -0.35
CA ALA A 205 -13.54 19.71 -0.37
C ALA A 205 -13.94 20.15 -1.78
N ALA A 206 -13.14 19.82 -2.80
CA ALA A 206 -13.37 20.15 -4.19
C ALA A 206 -14.60 19.41 -4.78
N LEU A 207 -14.78 18.11 -4.47
CA LEU A 207 -15.98 17.34 -4.83
C LEU A 207 -17.22 17.96 -4.22
N LYS A 208 -17.20 18.23 -2.92
CA LYS A 208 -18.33 18.85 -2.21
C LYS A 208 -18.69 20.23 -2.79
N ALA A 209 -17.71 20.98 -3.25
CA ALA A 209 -17.88 22.29 -3.87
C ALA A 209 -18.24 22.24 -5.36
N GLY A 210 -18.37 21.04 -5.98
CA GLY A 210 -18.64 20.87 -7.41
C GLY A 210 -17.49 21.32 -8.32
N LYS A 211 -16.27 21.37 -7.81
CA LYS A 211 -15.06 21.75 -8.57
C LYS A 211 -14.39 20.56 -9.27
N LEU A 212 -14.79 19.35 -8.92
CA LEU A 212 -14.39 18.09 -9.54
C LEU A 212 -15.62 17.33 -9.99
N ASP A 213 -15.49 16.61 -11.09
CA ASP A 213 -16.55 15.78 -11.67
C ASP A 213 -16.39 14.31 -11.26
N ALA A 214 -15.15 13.89 -10.96
CA ALA A 214 -14.84 12.51 -10.66
C ALA A 214 -13.57 12.35 -9.81
N GLN A 215 -13.42 11.16 -9.25
CA GLN A 215 -12.17 10.70 -8.64
C GLN A 215 -11.92 9.23 -9.00
N GLU A 216 -10.68 8.92 -9.32
CA GLU A 216 -10.16 7.57 -9.46
C GLU A 216 -9.71 7.04 -8.11
N GLY A 217 -10.02 5.76 -7.80
CA GLY A 217 -9.67 5.17 -6.51
C GLY A 217 -10.22 3.76 -6.28
N THR A 218 -10.16 3.30 -5.04
CA THR A 218 -10.70 2.00 -4.61
C THR A 218 -12.13 2.14 -4.09
N LEU A 219 -12.90 1.04 -4.13
CA LEU A 219 -14.29 1.02 -3.64
C LEU A 219 -14.38 1.37 -2.15
N GLU A 220 -13.48 0.81 -1.35
CA GLU A 220 -13.43 1.08 0.08
C GLU A 220 -13.21 2.57 0.39
N THR A 221 -12.40 3.27 -0.43
CA THR A 221 -12.18 4.72 -0.31
C THR A 221 -13.48 5.49 -0.50
N PHE A 222 -14.28 5.12 -1.48
CA PHE A 222 -15.54 5.82 -1.78
C PHE A 222 -16.58 5.64 -0.67
N VAL A 223 -16.60 4.48 -0.02
CA VAL A 223 -17.49 4.21 1.12
C VAL A 223 -17.01 4.88 2.39
N THR A 224 -15.73 4.67 2.74
CA THR A 224 -15.15 5.15 4.01
C THR A 224 -15.13 6.68 4.08
N ALA A 225 -14.81 7.35 2.97
CA ALA A 225 -14.81 8.80 2.89
C ALA A 225 -16.18 9.41 2.51
N ARG A 226 -17.26 8.63 2.51
CA ARG A 226 -18.62 9.10 2.29
C ARG A 226 -18.80 9.92 1.01
N PHE A 227 -18.32 9.38 -0.12
CA PHE A 227 -18.39 10.07 -1.41
C PHE A 227 -19.83 10.36 -1.85
N ASP A 228 -20.80 9.55 -1.42
CA ASP A 228 -22.22 9.83 -1.55
C ASP A 228 -22.60 11.21 -0.99
N ALA A 229 -22.06 11.58 0.18
CA ALA A 229 -22.28 12.90 0.80
C ALA A 229 -21.47 14.03 0.17
N LEU A 230 -20.47 13.71 -0.66
CA LEU A 230 -19.65 14.67 -1.41
C LEU A 230 -20.20 14.96 -2.84
N GLY A 231 -21.34 14.39 -3.18
CA GLY A 231 -22.00 14.62 -4.48
C GLY A 231 -21.81 13.50 -5.50
N VAL A 232 -21.05 12.44 -5.19
CA VAL A 232 -20.94 11.28 -6.10
C VAL A 232 -22.26 10.54 -6.21
N ARG A 233 -22.65 10.22 -7.45
CA ARG A 233 -23.89 9.51 -7.77
C ARG A 233 -23.66 8.20 -8.50
N HIS A 234 -22.49 8.03 -9.11
CA HIS A 234 -22.13 6.82 -9.85
C HIS A 234 -20.76 6.33 -9.45
N VAL A 235 -20.61 5.01 -9.36
CA VAL A 235 -19.33 4.32 -9.30
C VAL A 235 -19.24 3.37 -10.47
N VAL A 236 -18.19 3.51 -11.26
CA VAL A 236 -17.93 2.71 -12.44
C VAL A 236 -16.78 1.75 -12.15
N LEU A 237 -17.08 0.46 -12.22
CA LEU A 237 -16.09 -0.60 -12.14
C LEU A 237 -15.40 -0.71 -13.51
N TRP A 238 -14.55 0.27 -13.81
CA TRP A 238 -13.89 0.36 -15.11
C TRP A 238 -12.73 -0.64 -15.27
N GLY A 239 -12.02 -0.93 -14.16
CA GLY A 239 -10.94 -1.92 -14.15
C GLY A 239 -9.75 -1.55 -15.03
N GLY A 240 -9.51 -0.26 -15.25
CA GLY A 240 -8.47 0.23 -16.14
C GLY A 240 -7.06 0.17 -15.54
N VAL A 241 -6.97 0.16 -14.22
CA VAL A 241 -5.70 0.17 -13.47
C VAL A 241 -5.76 -0.86 -12.36
N ALA A 242 -4.71 -1.66 -12.22
CA ALA A 242 -4.54 -2.60 -11.13
C ALA A 242 -3.57 -2.06 -10.07
N GLU A 243 -3.68 -2.58 -8.86
CA GLU A 243 -2.86 -2.18 -7.73
C GLU A 243 -2.47 -3.38 -6.88
N VAL A 244 -1.26 -3.33 -6.33
CA VAL A 244 -0.68 -4.37 -5.47
C VAL A 244 -0.07 -3.72 -4.24
N ALA A 245 -0.25 -4.36 -3.08
CA ALA A 245 0.51 -4.07 -1.87
C ALA A 245 1.89 -4.71 -1.95
N VAL A 246 2.92 -3.96 -1.57
CA VAL A 246 4.30 -4.42 -1.50
C VAL A 246 4.78 -4.34 -0.05
N PHE A 247 5.11 -5.47 0.55
CA PHE A 247 5.72 -5.54 1.87
C PHE A 247 7.23 -5.45 1.72
N ALA A 248 7.82 -4.42 2.26
CA ALA A 248 9.27 -4.23 2.14
C ALA A 248 9.88 -3.63 3.42
N VAL A 249 11.19 -3.81 3.55
CA VAL A 249 12.00 -3.28 4.64
C VAL A 249 13.17 -2.48 4.09
N ASN A 250 13.63 -1.49 4.85
CA ASN A 250 14.86 -0.76 4.52
C ASN A 250 16.05 -1.74 4.45
N ARG A 251 16.88 -1.63 3.41
CA ARG A 251 18.02 -2.56 3.20
C ARG A 251 19.02 -2.55 4.36
N ALA A 252 19.41 -1.38 4.85
CA ALA A 252 20.39 -1.26 5.90
C ALA A 252 19.82 -1.73 7.25
N PHE A 253 18.54 -1.49 7.50
CA PHE A 253 17.83 -2.04 8.65
C PHE A 253 17.80 -3.57 8.59
N TRP A 254 17.40 -4.16 7.45
CA TRP A 254 17.35 -5.61 7.23
C TRP A 254 18.68 -6.31 7.47
N ALA A 255 19.77 -5.70 7.00
CA ALA A 255 21.11 -6.25 7.15
C ALA A 255 21.57 -6.37 8.63
N ARG A 256 21.02 -5.53 9.52
CA ARG A 256 21.34 -5.56 10.96
C ARG A 256 20.52 -6.56 11.76
N LEU A 257 19.43 -7.09 11.20
CA LEU A 257 18.61 -8.08 11.89
C LEU A 257 19.33 -9.42 12.00
N SER A 258 19.09 -10.15 13.10
CA SER A 258 19.48 -11.53 13.21
C SER A 258 18.80 -12.39 12.15
N GLU A 259 19.33 -13.56 11.83
CA GLU A 259 18.72 -14.50 10.91
C GLU A 259 17.30 -14.90 11.38
N ALA A 260 17.15 -15.16 12.69
CA ALA A 260 15.86 -15.49 13.30
C ALA A 260 14.85 -14.37 13.16
N ASP A 261 15.26 -13.09 13.33
CA ASP A 261 14.35 -11.95 13.17
C ASP A 261 13.98 -11.73 11.71
N ARG A 262 14.93 -11.91 10.79
CA ARG A 262 14.63 -11.87 9.35
C ARG A 262 13.63 -12.95 8.95
N ALA A 263 13.83 -14.17 9.42
CA ALA A 263 12.90 -15.28 9.17
C ALA A 263 11.50 -14.94 9.70
N LEU A 264 11.38 -14.52 10.96
CA LEU A 264 10.10 -14.16 11.57
C LEU A 264 9.40 -13.04 10.83
N VAL A 265 10.09 -11.93 10.54
CA VAL A 265 9.51 -10.76 9.84
C VAL A 265 9.07 -11.14 8.44
N GLY A 266 9.87 -11.93 7.72
CA GLY A 266 9.56 -12.39 6.37
C GLY A 266 8.39 -13.39 6.30
N GLU A 267 8.33 -14.34 7.24
CA GLU A 267 7.23 -15.30 7.33
C GLU A 267 5.90 -14.60 7.62
N VAL A 268 5.88 -13.68 8.60
CA VAL A 268 4.68 -12.92 8.94
C VAL A 268 4.24 -12.03 7.77
N ALA A 269 5.17 -11.41 7.03
CA ALA A 269 4.84 -10.64 5.84
C ALA A 269 4.13 -11.50 4.78
N LYS A 270 4.66 -12.70 4.50
CA LYS A 270 4.07 -13.64 3.52
C LYS A 270 2.68 -14.11 3.95
N GLU A 271 2.48 -14.42 5.23
CA GLU A 271 1.19 -14.84 5.76
C GLU A 271 0.14 -13.74 5.64
N VAL A 272 0.48 -12.51 6.08
CA VAL A 272 -0.44 -11.38 5.96
C VAL A 272 -0.74 -11.05 4.49
N ALA A 273 0.26 -11.12 3.62
CA ALA A 273 0.08 -10.92 2.18
C ALA A 273 -0.85 -11.97 1.56
N ALA A 274 -0.76 -13.24 1.99
CA ALA A 274 -1.62 -14.31 1.51
C ALA A 274 -3.10 -14.17 1.95
N GLU A 275 -3.36 -13.52 3.09
CA GLU A 275 -4.72 -13.25 3.58
C GLU A 275 -5.38 -12.04 2.89
N LEU A 276 -4.57 -11.11 2.38
CA LEU A 276 -5.05 -9.81 1.91
C LEU A 276 -6.04 -9.89 0.74
N PRO A 277 -5.87 -10.75 -0.29
CA PRO A 277 -6.83 -10.86 -1.38
C PRO A 277 -8.24 -11.23 -0.93
N ALA A 278 -8.38 -12.17 0.02
CA ALA A 278 -9.69 -12.55 0.57
C ALA A 278 -10.33 -11.40 1.35
N LEU A 279 -9.54 -10.65 2.11
CA LEU A 279 -10.00 -9.43 2.80
C LEU A 279 -10.51 -8.40 1.78
N VAL A 280 -9.75 -8.13 0.73
CA VAL A 280 -10.12 -7.17 -0.33
C VAL A 280 -11.42 -7.56 -1.02
N VAL A 281 -11.63 -8.85 -1.30
CA VAL A 281 -12.89 -9.33 -1.89
C VAL A 281 -14.06 -9.04 -0.95
N THR A 282 -13.94 -9.41 0.33
CA THR A 282 -14.99 -9.18 1.33
C THR A 282 -15.30 -7.69 1.50
N GLU A 283 -14.27 -6.84 1.58
CA GLU A 283 -14.42 -5.39 1.72
C GLU A 283 -15.07 -4.78 0.48
N ASN A 284 -14.69 -5.23 -0.72
CA ASN A 284 -15.29 -4.75 -1.97
C ASN A 284 -16.77 -5.14 -2.08
N GLU A 285 -17.15 -6.36 -1.70
CA GLU A 285 -18.55 -6.79 -1.67
C GLU A 285 -19.37 -5.92 -0.69
N GLY A 286 -18.85 -5.71 0.50
CA GLY A 286 -19.45 -4.82 1.50
C GLY A 286 -19.56 -3.37 1.00
N ALA A 287 -18.51 -2.86 0.34
CA ALA A 287 -18.51 -1.52 -0.24
C ALA A 287 -19.55 -1.36 -1.35
N LEU A 288 -19.68 -2.35 -2.25
CA LEU A 288 -20.70 -2.33 -3.30
C LEU A 288 -22.12 -2.34 -2.73
N ALA A 289 -22.38 -3.13 -1.70
CA ALA A 289 -23.67 -3.18 -1.03
C ALA A 289 -24.00 -1.82 -0.36
N GLU A 290 -23.03 -1.25 0.34
CA GLU A 290 -23.21 0.02 1.06
C GLU A 290 -23.37 1.21 0.10
N LEU A 291 -22.64 1.27 -1.01
CA LEU A 291 -22.82 2.30 -2.04
C LEU A 291 -24.24 2.28 -2.62
N ARG A 292 -24.74 1.07 -2.96
CA ARG A 292 -26.13 0.92 -3.46
C ARG A 292 -27.16 1.33 -2.43
N LYS A 293 -26.98 0.94 -1.17
CA LYS A 293 -27.86 1.34 -0.05
C LYS A 293 -27.91 2.86 0.13
N ARG A 294 -26.81 3.55 -0.15
CA ARG A 294 -26.71 5.02 -0.12
C ARG A 294 -27.23 5.70 -1.40
N GLY A 295 -27.80 4.95 -2.34
CA GLY A 295 -28.38 5.47 -3.58
C GLY A 295 -27.33 5.78 -4.66
N VAL A 296 -26.10 5.29 -4.53
CA VAL A 296 -25.07 5.40 -5.57
C VAL A 296 -25.29 4.30 -6.62
N SER A 297 -25.39 4.69 -7.87
CA SER A 297 -25.46 3.74 -9.00
C SER A 297 -24.10 3.09 -9.19
N VAL A 298 -24.07 1.76 -9.22
CA VAL A 298 -22.82 0.99 -9.45
C VAL A 298 -22.96 0.24 -10.76
N THR A 299 -22.09 0.55 -11.71
CA THR A 299 -22.08 -0.06 -13.04
C THR A 299 -20.71 -0.68 -13.34
N ARG A 300 -20.70 -1.71 -14.17
CA ARG A 300 -19.48 -2.31 -14.72
C ARG A 300 -19.38 -1.95 -16.19
N VAL A 301 -18.18 -1.59 -16.64
CA VAL A 301 -17.92 -1.37 -18.06
C VAL A 301 -18.13 -2.68 -18.84
N THR A 302 -18.83 -2.60 -19.94
CA THR A 302 -19.07 -3.73 -20.85
C THR A 302 -17.79 -4.21 -21.53
N ALA A 303 -17.79 -5.41 -22.11
CA ALA A 303 -16.64 -5.92 -22.85
C ALA A 303 -16.25 -5.00 -24.02
N SER A 304 -17.23 -4.46 -24.75
CA SER A 304 -16.99 -3.48 -25.82
C SER A 304 -16.46 -2.16 -25.31
N GLY A 305 -16.99 -1.66 -24.18
CA GLY A 305 -16.48 -0.47 -23.50
C GLY A 305 -15.03 -0.67 -23.05
N ARG A 306 -14.70 -1.82 -22.43
CA ARG A 306 -13.32 -2.15 -22.05
C ARG A 306 -12.37 -2.12 -23.25
N ALA A 307 -12.77 -2.70 -24.39
CA ALA A 307 -11.98 -2.67 -25.62
C ALA A 307 -11.76 -1.24 -26.13
N ALA A 308 -12.81 -0.39 -26.08
CA ALA A 308 -12.73 1.01 -26.48
C ALA A 308 -11.79 1.80 -25.56
N PHE A 309 -11.87 1.61 -24.25
CA PHE A 309 -10.96 2.23 -23.29
C PHE A 309 -9.51 1.79 -23.51
N ALA A 310 -9.26 0.50 -23.69
CA ALA A 310 -7.93 -0.04 -23.94
C ALA A 310 -7.33 0.52 -25.25
N PHE A 311 -8.14 0.64 -26.29
CA PHE A 311 -7.72 1.26 -27.56
C PHE A 311 -7.38 2.75 -27.39
N ALA A 312 -8.25 3.51 -26.74
CA ALA A 312 -8.05 4.94 -26.53
C ALA A 312 -6.81 5.26 -25.67
N THR A 313 -6.41 4.35 -24.79
CA THR A 313 -5.24 4.52 -23.89
C THR A 313 -3.98 3.86 -24.41
N ARG A 314 -3.93 3.41 -25.66
CA ARG A 314 -2.76 2.71 -26.22
C ARG A 314 -1.49 3.56 -26.13
N SER A 315 -1.58 4.86 -26.36
CA SER A 315 -0.44 5.77 -26.26
C SER A 315 0.12 5.86 -24.82
N ALA A 316 -0.76 5.87 -23.82
CA ALA A 316 -0.35 5.80 -22.41
C ALA A 316 0.29 4.45 -22.07
N TYR A 317 -0.28 3.35 -22.57
CA TYR A 317 0.32 2.01 -22.42
C TYR A 317 1.74 1.99 -22.97
N ASP A 318 1.96 2.39 -24.22
CA ASP A 318 3.26 2.34 -24.89
C ASP A 318 4.31 3.21 -24.18
N LYS A 319 3.91 4.40 -23.74
CA LYS A 319 4.77 5.30 -22.92
C LYS A 319 5.21 4.60 -21.64
N TRP A 320 4.26 4.09 -20.86
CA TRP A 320 4.54 3.55 -19.53
C TRP A 320 5.13 2.13 -19.56
N ALA A 321 4.87 1.36 -20.62
CA ALA A 321 5.58 0.13 -20.91
C ALA A 321 7.08 0.38 -21.18
N THR A 322 7.40 1.48 -21.86
CA THR A 322 8.80 1.91 -22.05
C THR A 322 9.45 2.32 -20.72
N VAL A 323 8.73 3.05 -19.86
CA VAL A 323 9.20 3.46 -18.52
C VAL A 323 9.43 2.26 -17.60
N ALA A 324 8.51 1.29 -17.61
CA ALA A 324 8.62 0.05 -16.81
C ALA A 324 9.78 -0.85 -17.31
N GLY A 325 10.06 -0.82 -18.60
CA GLY A 325 11.09 -1.63 -19.24
C GLY A 325 10.54 -2.83 -20.02
N ALA A 326 11.05 -3.01 -21.25
CA ALA A 326 10.51 -3.99 -22.19
C ALA A 326 10.55 -5.44 -21.66
N ASP A 327 11.56 -5.80 -20.85
CA ASP A 327 11.74 -7.17 -20.37
C ASP A 327 10.68 -7.55 -19.33
N ILE A 328 10.35 -6.64 -18.41
CA ILE A 328 9.31 -6.90 -17.41
C ILE A 328 7.92 -6.87 -18.04
N VAL A 329 7.69 -6.00 -19.03
CA VAL A 329 6.41 -5.94 -19.76
C VAL A 329 6.15 -7.23 -20.52
N ARG A 330 7.15 -7.75 -21.27
CA ARG A 330 7.04 -9.06 -21.93
C ARG A 330 6.77 -10.20 -20.96
N ALA A 331 7.45 -10.21 -19.81
CA ALA A 331 7.21 -11.20 -18.77
C ALA A 331 5.77 -11.11 -18.21
N ALA A 332 5.24 -9.90 -18.02
CA ALA A 332 3.89 -9.66 -17.56
C ALA A 332 2.83 -10.13 -18.57
N GLU A 333 2.98 -9.75 -19.83
CA GLU A 333 2.09 -10.19 -20.91
C GLU A 333 2.08 -11.73 -21.06
N ALA A 334 3.24 -12.37 -20.95
CA ALA A 334 3.37 -13.83 -20.98
C ALA A 334 2.65 -14.49 -19.77
N ALA A 335 2.85 -13.96 -18.55
CA ALA A 335 2.22 -14.48 -17.34
C ALA A 335 0.69 -14.38 -17.40
N ILE A 336 0.17 -13.24 -17.88
CA ILE A 336 -1.27 -13.03 -18.06
C ILE A 336 -1.84 -13.96 -19.12
N SER A 337 -1.15 -14.12 -20.25
CA SER A 337 -1.60 -14.99 -21.35
C SER A 337 -1.63 -16.47 -20.96
N ALA A 338 -0.78 -16.89 -20.03
CA ALA A 338 -0.72 -18.26 -19.52
C ALA A 338 -1.79 -18.54 -18.45
N THR A 339 -2.49 -17.50 -17.95
CA THR A 339 -3.50 -17.67 -16.90
C THR A 339 -4.79 -18.24 -17.50
N PRO A 340 -5.31 -19.38 -17.02
CA PRO A 340 -6.57 -19.96 -17.50
C PRO A 340 -7.74 -18.98 -17.27
N ARG A 341 -8.53 -18.77 -18.33
CA ARG A 341 -9.76 -17.94 -18.29
C ARG A 341 -10.91 -18.64 -17.61
#